data_b10ffe033b79ef86557d17a39b460c59
#
_entry.id   b10ffe033b79ef86557d17a39b460c59
#
_cell.length_a   1.000
_cell.length_b   1.000
_cell.length_c   1.000
_cell.angle_alpha   90.00
_cell.angle_beta   90.00
_cell.angle_gamma   90.00
#
_symmetry.space_group_name_H-M   'P 1'
#
loop_
_entity.id
_entity.type
_entity.pdbx_description
1 polymer ?
#
loop_
_entity_poly.entity_id
_entity_poly.type
_entity_poly.pdbx_seq_one_letter_code
_entity_poly.pdbx_strand_id
1 'polypeptide(L)'
;MLENVNNFLTEIIDEDIKNGLSERIHTRFPPEPNGYLHIGSAKAIFINWSIAKKYNGLFNLRYDDTNPVKEDTEYVDSIWEDIKWLTGEEPSGGVYYGSDYLETCFNCAVQLIKDGKAYVDDLTQEEMRQYRGSLTEPGKPSPYRDRSVEENLQLFQDMRDGKFADGSKTL
;
A
#
# COMPACT_ATOMS: atom_id res chain seq x y z
N MET A 1 -6.65 29.15 -9.81
CA MET A 1 -6.76 29.78 -8.47
C MET A 1 -6.23 28.84 -7.38
N LEU A 2 -5.07 28.21 -7.56
CA LEU A 2 -4.40 27.38 -6.54
C LEU A 2 -3.00 27.91 -6.20
N GLU A 3 -2.70 29.14 -6.60
CA GLU A 3 -1.32 29.63 -6.74
C GLU A 3 -0.62 30.05 -5.45
N ASN A 4 -1.26 30.11 -4.29
CA ASN A 4 -0.57 30.60 -3.08
C ASN A 4 -1.16 30.14 -1.75
N VAL A 5 -1.60 28.89 -1.65
CA VAL A 5 -1.94 28.37 -0.31
C VAL A 5 -0.69 27.67 0.24
N ASN A 6 0.08 28.39 1.06
CA ASN A 6 1.10 27.77 1.91
C ASN A 6 0.39 26.99 3.02
N ASN A 7 0.72 25.73 3.12
CA ASN A 7 0.32 24.85 4.20
C ASN A 7 1.49 23.93 4.57
N PHE A 8 1.37 23.21 5.67
CA PHE A 8 2.46 22.38 6.16
C PHE A 8 2.97 21.33 5.13
N LEU A 9 2.10 20.84 4.22
CA LEU A 9 2.53 19.91 3.17
C LEU A 9 3.44 20.60 2.15
N THR A 10 3.05 21.80 1.71
CA THR A 10 3.86 22.54 0.74
C THR A 10 5.16 23.05 1.35
N GLU A 11 5.19 23.39 2.64
CA GLU A 11 6.42 23.78 3.33
C GLU A 11 7.42 22.62 3.39
N ILE A 12 6.97 21.41 3.74
CA ILE A 12 7.82 20.21 3.75
C ILE A 12 8.33 19.90 2.34
N ILE A 13 7.46 19.93 1.33
CA ILE A 13 7.84 19.65 -0.06
C ILE A 13 8.88 20.67 -0.56
N ASP A 14 8.68 21.96 -0.27
CA ASP A 14 9.60 23.02 -0.66
C ASP A 14 10.97 22.83 -0.02
N GLU A 15 11.02 22.39 1.25
CA GLU A 15 12.26 22.07 1.95
C GLU A 15 12.94 20.83 1.36
N ASP A 16 12.20 19.76 1.07
CA ASP A 16 12.71 18.53 0.45
C ASP A 16 13.33 18.81 -0.93
N ILE A 17 12.66 19.60 -1.75
CA ILE A 17 13.17 20.01 -3.07
C ILE A 17 14.46 20.84 -2.89
N LYS A 18 14.44 21.81 -1.99
CA LYS A 18 15.61 22.67 -1.71
C LYS A 18 16.82 21.86 -1.25
N ASN A 19 16.59 20.81 -0.48
CA ASN A 19 17.63 19.91 0.04
C ASN A 19 18.03 18.81 -0.96
N GLY A 20 17.42 18.74 -2.15
CA GLY A 20 17.71 17.73 -3.17
C GLY A 20 17.24 16.32 -2.80
N LEU A 21 16.29 16.20 -1.88
CA LEU A 21 15.74 14.90 -1.44
C LEU A 21 14.75 14.33 -2.46
N SER A 22 14.21 15.15 -3.34
CA SER A 22 13.29 14.73 -4.40
C SER A 22 13.53 15.56 -5.66
N GLU A 23 13.70 14.87 -6.80
CA GLU A 23 13.80 15.52 -8.11
C GLU A 23 12.44 15.82 -8.73
N ARG A 24 11.44 15.01 -8.39
CA ARG A 24 10.08 15.13 -8.94
C ARG A 24 9.05 14.68 -7.92
N ILE A 25 8.01 15.46 -7.76
CA ILE A 25 6.91 15.13 -6.85
C ILE A 25 6.01 14.09 -7.50
N HIS A 26 5.77 13.00 -6.77
CA HIS A 26 4.81 11.95 -7.10
C HIS A 26 3.77 11.87 -6.00
N THR A 27 2.52 11.99 -6.36
CA THR A 27 1.38 11.77 -5.46
C THR A 27 0.56 10.58 -5.92
N ARG A 28 -0.25 10.03 -5.04
CA ARG A 28 -1.02 8.82 -5.31
C ARG A 28 -2.36 8.83 -4.60
N PHE A 29 -3.41 8.42 -5.31
CA PHE A 29 -4.68 8.02 -4.72
C PHE A 29 -4.82 6.50 -4.86
N PRO A 30 -4.85 5.73 -3.74
CA PRO A 30 -4.90 4.27 -3.75
C PRO A 30 -6.27 3.73 -3.28
N PRO A 31 -7.35 3.78 -4.09
CA PRO A 31 -8.63 3.24 -3.68
C PRO A 31 -8.66 1.71 -3.74
N GLU A 32 -9.39 1.07 -2.81
CA GLU A 32 -9.90 -0.28 -3.01
C GLU A 32 -11.15 -0.20 -3.91
N PRO A 33 -11.25 -1.00 -5.00
CA PRO A 33 -12.42 -1.01 -5.87
C PRO A 33 -13.56 -1.88 -5.30
N ASN A 34 -13.99 -1.57 -4.07
CA ASN A 34 -15.01 -2.30 -3.30
C ASN A 34 -16.25 -1.48 -2.99
N GLY A 35 -16.38 -0.29 -3.60
CA GLY A 35 -17.50 0.63 -3.40
C GLY A 35 -17.30 1.96 -4.12
N TYR A 36 -18.36 2.75 -4.18
CA TYR A 36 -18.33 4.09 -4.74
C TYR A 36 -17.58 5.07 -3.86
N LEU A 37 -16.97 6.10 -4.50
CA LEU A 37 -16.29 7.15 -3.78
C LEU A 37 -17.26 8.03 -2.99
N HIS A 38 -16.76 8.66 -1.95
CA HIS A 38 -17.51 9.60 -1.10
C HIS A 38 -16.72 10.91 -0.93
N ILE A 39 -17.31 11.89 -0.23
CA ILE A 39 -16.70 13.22 -0.08
C ILE A 39 -15.31 13.19 0.57
N GLY A 40 -15.03 12.22 1.41
CA GLY A 40 -13.68 12.03 1.97
C GLY A 40 -12.67 11.62 0.92
N SER A 41 -13.07 10.77 -0.03
CA SER A 41 -12.25 10.38 -1.18
C SER A 41 -12.01 11.57 -2.10
N ALA A 42 -13.03 12.40 -2.38
CA ALA A 42 -12.89 13.61 -3.17
C ALA A 42 -11.85 14.57 -2.58
N LYS A 43 -11.84 14.74 -1.25
CA LYS A 43 -10.82 15.54 -0.55
C LYS A 43 -9.41 14.97 -0.76
N ALA A 44 -9.24 13.65 -0.61
CA ALA A 44 -7.95 13.00 -0.79
C ALA A 44 -7.43 13.12 -2.23
N ILE A 45 -8.30 12.90 -3.22
CA ILE A 45 -7.99 13.08 -4.64
C ILE A 45 -7.53 14.51 -4.88
N PHE A 46 -8.31 15.50 -4.43
CA PHE A 46 -8.03 16.89 -4.69
C PHE A 46 -6.71 17.37 -4.08
N ILE A 47 -6.37 16.92 -2.87
CA ILE A 47 -5.08 17.23 -2.23
C ILE A 47 -3.93 16.65 -3.07
N ASN A 48 -4.00 15.38 -3.43
CA ASN A 48 -2.95 14.71 -4.19
C ASN A 48 -2.78 15.32 -5.59
N TRP A 49 -3.88 15.50 -6.29
CA TRP A 49 -3.88 16.11 -7.63
C TRP A 49 -3.35 17.55 -7.61
N SER A 50 -3.80 18.40 -6.67
CA SER A 50 -3.39 19.80 -6.59
C SER A 50 -1.91 19.96 -6.25
N ILE A 51 -1.36 19.10 -5.41
CA ILE A 51 0.08 19.06 -5.12
C ILE A 51 0.86 18.68 -6.38
N ALA A 52 0.49 17.59 -7.06
CA ALA A 52 1.14 17.20 -8.29
C ALA A 52 1.11 18.34 -9.33
N LYS A 53 -0.04 18.98 -9.48
CA LYS A 53 -0.23 20.13 -10.41
C LYS A 53 0.66 21.30 -10.03
N LYS A 54 0.69 21.70 -8.75
CA LYS A 54 1.50 22.83 -8.24
C LYS A 54 2.99 22.65 -8.53
N TYR A 55 3.51 21.44 -8.37
CA TYR A 55 4.94 21.15 -8.51
C TYR A 55 5.31 20.53 -9.87
N ASN A 56 4.43 20.58 -10.87
CA ASN A 56 4.64 19.92 -12.17
C ASN A 56 5.07 18.43 -12.02
N GLY A 57 4.50 17.78 -11.02
CA GLY A 57 4.75 16.40 -10.64
C GLY A 57 3.81 15.42 -11.33
N LEU A 58 3.71 14.22 -10.79
CA LEU A 58 2.83 13.16 -11.26
C LEU A 58 1.78 12.81 -10.21
N PHE A 59 0.53 12.65 -10.66
CA PHE A 59 -0.56 12.10 -9.88
C PHE A 59 -0.90 10.71 -10.41
N ASN A 60 -0.71 9.68 -9.58
CA ASN A 60 -0.96 8.28 -9.91
C ASN A 60 -2.28 7.81 -9.32
N LEU A 61 -3.05 7.06 -10.10
CA LEU A 61 -4.13 6.22 -9.59
C LEU A 61 -3.60 4.80 -9.43
N ARG A 62 -3.66 4.24 -8.21
CA ARG A 62 -3.28 2.86 -7.98
C ARG A 62 -4.43 2.14 -7.28
N TYR A 63 -5.09 1.26 -7.98
CA TYR A 63 -6.08 0.38 -7.38
C TYR A 63 -5.42 -0.59 -6.41
N ASP A 64 -5.95 -0.65 -5.19
CA ASP A 64 -5.54 -1.63 -4.18
C ASP A 64 -6.46 -2.85 -4.28
N ASP A 65 -6.28 -3.58 -5.37
CA ASP A 65 -7.14 -4.65 -5.88
C ASP A 65 -6.60 -6.04 -5.52
N THR A 66 -6.25 -6.24 -4.24
CA THR A 66 -5.67 -7.49 -3.76
C THR A 66 -6.67 -8.43 -3.09
N ASN A 67 -7.96 -8.05 -3.04
CA ASN A 67 -9.02 -8.86 -2.44
C ASN A 67 -10.15 -9.19 -3.44
N PRO A 68 -10.00 -10.26 -4.25
CA PRO A 68 -10.92 -10.57 -5.35
C PRO A 68 -12.36 -10.91 -4.91
N VAL A 69 -12.60 -11.11 -3.62
CA VAL A 69 -13.95 -11.42 -3.10
C VAL A 69 -14.82 -10.17 -2.97
N LYS A 70 -14.22 -8.99 -2.88
CA LYS A 70 -14.92 -7.72 -2.61
C LYS A 70 -14.86 -6.72 -3.75
N GLU A 71 -14.08 -7.01 -4.77
CA GLU A 71 -13.76 -6.08 -5.85
C GLU A 71 -14.62 -6.34 -7.07
N ASP A 72 -15.08 -5.25 -7.72
CA ASP A 72 -15.89 -5.32 -8.93
C ASP A 72 -15.38 -4.30 -9.95
N THR A 73 -15.43 -4.68 -11.22
CA THR A 73 -15.08 -3.81 -12.36
C THR A 73 -15.96 -2.56 -12.43
N GLU A 74 -17.19 -2.63 -11.95
CA GLU A 74 -18.10 -1.49 -11.87
C GLU A 74 -17.49 -0.37 -11.00
N TYR A 75 -16.86 -0.72 -9.88
CA TYR A 75 -16.21 0.28 -9.00
C TYR A 75 -14.93 0.81 -9.60
N VAL A 76 -14.17 0.00 -10.33
CA VAL A 76 -12.99 0.46 -11.07
C VAL A 76 -13.37 1.55 -12.06
N ASP A 77 -14.40 1.31 -12.87
CA ASP A 77 -14.89 2.25 -13.88
C ASP A 77 -15.46 3.53 -13.22
N SER A 78 -16.28 3.37 -12.17
CA SER A 78 -16.84 4.50 -11.44
C SER A 78 -15.77 5.39 -10.80
N ILE A 79 -14.76 4.82 -10.16
CA ILE A 79 -13.63 5.56 -9.56
C ILE A 79 -12.87 6.34 -10.63
N TRP A 80 -12.63 5.72 -11.78
CA TRP A 80 -11.97 6.37 -12.91
C TRP A 80 -12.75 7.61 -13.40
N GLU A 81 -14.06 7.45 -13.65
CA GLU A 81 -14.90 8.55 -14.10
C GLU A 81 -15.04 9.65 -13.04
N ASP A 82 -15.15 9.30 -11.76
CA ASP A 82 -15.21 10.26 -10.66
C ASP A 82 -13.93 11.10 -10.56
N ILE A 83 -12.76 10.51 -10.76
CA ILE A 83 -11.48 11.25 -10.75
C ILE A 83 -11.43 12.22 -11.93
N LYS A 84 -11.79 11.79 -13.13
CA LYS A 84 -11.84 12.64 -14.31
C LYS A 84 -12.83 13.81 -14.15
N TRP A 85 -14.01 13.50 -13.61
CA TRP A 85 -15.02 14.53 -13.33
C TRP A 85 -14.50 15.55 -12.30
N LEU A 86 -13.88 15.10 -11.22
CA LEU A 86 -13.43 15.95 -10.12
C LEU A 86 -12.23 16.82 -10.51
N THR A 87 -11.29 16.31 -11.29
CA THR A 87 -10.03 16.96 -11.62
C THR A 87 -10.05 17.63 -12.99
N GLY A 88 -10.98 17.22 -13.87
CA GLY A 88 -11.05 17.65 -15.26
C GLY A 88 -9.99 17.02 -16.17
N GLU A 89 -9.21 16.07 -15.68
CA GLU A 89 -8.13 15.41 -16.43
C GLU A 89 -7.90 13.96 -15.95
N GLU A 90 -7.15 13.20 -16.72
CA GLU A 90 -6.71 11.86 -16.35
C GLU A 90 -5.51 11.90 -15.39
N PRO A 91 -5.28 10.86 -14.57
CA PRO A 91 -4.10 10.77 -13.73
C PRO A 91 -2.80 10.88 -14.52
N SER A 92 -2.07 11.99 -14.34
CA SER A 92 -0.88 12.33 -15.15
C SER A 92 0.29 11.34 -14.97
N GLY A 93 0.31 10.57 -13.89
CA GLY A 93 1.33 9.56 -13.59
C GLY A 93 0.95 8.15 -14.02
N GLY A 94 -0.29 7.94 -14.49
CA GLY A 94 -0.80 6.65 -14.95
C GLY A 94 -1.67 5.92 -13.92
N VAL A 95 -2.15 4.76 -14.37
CA VAL A 95 -3.00 3.84 -13.60
C VAL A 95 -2.24 2.56 -13.33
N TYR A 96 -2.34 2.06 -12.11
CA TYR A 96 -1.64 0.86 -11.64
C TYR A 96 -2.61 -0.01 -10.85
N TYR A 97 -2.36 -1.31 -10.83
CA TYR A 97 -3.10 -2.29 -10.06
C TYR A 97 -2.16 -2.99 -9.09
N GLY A 98 -2.57 -3.12 -7.84
CA GLY A 98 -1.78 -3.82 -6.81
C GLY A 98 -1.55 -5.29 -7.18
N SER A 99 -2.55 -5.93 -7.78
CA SER A 99 -2.50 -7.32 -8.24
C SER A 99 -1.42 -7.60 -9.27
N ASP A 100 -1.02 -6.63 -10.10
CA ASP A 100 0.05 -6.77 -11.08
C ASP A 100 1.44 -7.01 -10.44
N TYR A 101 1.57 -6.70 -9.15
CA TYR A 101 2.85 -6.76 -8.42
C TYR A 101 2.97 -7.94 -7.46
N LEU A 102 2.01 -8.88 -7.45
CA LEU A 102 2.02 -10.02 -6.51
C LEU A 102 3.29 -10.87 -6.60
N GLU A 103 3.77 -11.15 -7.81
CA GLU A 103 5.03 -11.88 -7.99
C GLU A 103 6.25 -11.09 -7.50
N THR A 104 6.26 -9.78 -7.72
CA THR A 104 7.31 -8.89 -7.20
C THR A 104 7.29 -8.88 -5.67
N CYS A 105 6.12 -8.78 -5.07
CA CYS A 105 5.95 -8.84 -3.61
C CYS A 105 6.44 -10.17 -3.04
N PHE A 106 6.11 -11.29 -3.69
CA PHE A 106 6.60 -12.61 -3.29
C PHE A 106 8.14 -12.66 -3.32
N ASN A 107 8.75 -12.20 -4.39
CA ASN A 107 10.22 -12.19 -4.51
C ASN A 107 10.89 -11.27 -3.48
N CYS A 108 10.29 -10.12 -3.17
CA CYS A 108 10.76 -9.24 -2.09
C CYS A 108 10.64 -9.92 -0.72
N ALA A 109 9.54 -10.64 -0.46
CA ALA A 109 9.36 -11.40 0.77
C ALA A 109 10.40 -12.52 0.91
N VAL A 110 10.68 -13.25 -0.16
CA VAL A 110 11.78 -14.23 -0.21
C VAL A 110 13.12 -13.58 0.15
N GLN A 111 13.39 -12.37 -0.37
CA GLN A 111 14.63 -11.67 -0.03
C GLN A 111 14.68 -11.26 1.45
N LEU A 112 13.55 -10.79 2.02
CA LEU A 112 13.48 -10.47 3.44
C LEU A 112 13.72 -11.68 4.34
N ILE A 113 13.22 -12.87 3.95
CA ILE A 113 13.50 -14.12 4.67
C ILE A 113 15.00 -14.44 4.59
N LYS A 114 15.61 -14.36 3.41
CA LYS A 114 17.06 -14.59 3.23
C LYS A 114 17.93 -13.67 4.06
N ASP A 115 17.47 -12.42 4.23
CA ASP A 115 18.14 -11.41 5.05
C ASP A 115 17.87 -11.57 6.57
N GLY A 116 17.09 -12.57 6.98
CA GLY A 116 16.68 -12.78 8.38
C GLY A 116 15.74 -11.71 8.94
N LYS A 117 15.05 -10.97 8.06
CA LYS A 117 14.14 -9.87 8.42
C LYS A 117 12.67 -10.26 8.44
N ALA A 118 12.33 -11.43 7.89
CA ALA A 118 10.99 -11.99 7.90
C ALA A 118 11.06 -13.48 8.24
N TYR A 119 9.98 -14.00 8.81
CA TYR A 119 9.83 -15.41 9.15
C TYR A 119 8.36 -15.83 9.01
N VAL A 120 8.13 -17.13 8.77
CA VAL A 120 6.78 -17.69 8.72
C VAL A 120 6.30 -17.96 10.15
N ASP A 121 5.15 -17.40 10.50
CA ASP A 121 4.53 -17.55 11.82
C ASP A 121 3.37 -18.54 11.76
N ASP A 122 3.25 -19.43 12.76
CA ASP A 122 2.16 -20.38 12.88
C ASP A 122 1.14 -19.99 13.97
N LEU A 123 1.28 -18.79 14.55
CA LEU A 123 0.31 -18.28 15.51
C LEU A 123 -1.04 -18.03 14.83
N THR A 124 -2.10 -18.41 15.48
CA THR A 124 -3.46 -18.02 15.10
C THR A 124 -3.64 -16.50 15.24
N GLN A 125 -4.65 -15.96 14.56
CA GLN A 125 -4.96 -14.51 14.69
C GLN A 125 -5.23 -14.08 16.14
N GLU A 126 -5.80 -14.95 16.96
CA GLU A 126 -6.07 -14.66 18.36
C GLU A 126 -4.78 -14.65 19.19
N GLU A 127 -3.91 -15.64 19.00
CA GLU A 127 -2.58 -15.66 19.61
C GLU A 127 -1.73 -14.46 19.16
N MET A 128 -1.74 -14.11 17.88
CA MET A 128 -1.05 -12.92 17.40
C MET A 128 -1.53 -11.63 18.09
N ARG A 129 -2.83 -11.51 18.37
CA ARG A 129 -3.35 -10.35 19.12
C ARG A 129 -2.80 -10.31 20.54
N GLN A 130 -2.65 -11.46 21.20
CA GLN A 130 -2.08 -11.57 22.56
C GLN A 130 -0.57 -11.26 22.56
N TYR A 131 0.14 -11.68 21.50
CA TYR A 131 1.57 -11.44 21.38
C TYR A 131 1.92 -10.01 20.96
N ARG A 132 1.04 -9.34 20.19
CA ARG A 132 1.27 -7.99 19.68
C ARG A 132 1.47 -6.92 20.77
N GLY A 133 0.88 -7.13 21.94
CA GLY A 133 0.84 -6.11 23.00
C GLY A 133 -0.16 -5.00 22.73
N SER A 134 0.00 -3.87 23.41
CA SER A 134 -0.87 -2.70 23.33
C SER A 134 -0.04 -1.42 23.16
N LEU A 135 -0.70 -0.25 23.11
CA LEU A 135 0.01 1.04 23.08
C LEU A 135 0.85 1.30 24.32
N THR A 136 0.56 0.64 25.43
CA THR A 136 1.22 0.83 26.73
C THR A 136 2.03 -0.38 27.18
N GLU A 137 1.84 -1.54 26.54
CA GLU A 137 2.54 -2.78 26.88
C GLU A 137 3.28 -3.31 25.66
N PRO A 138 4.60 -3.58 25.75
CA PRO A 138 5.36 -4.12 24.64
C PRO A 138 4.87 -5.53 24.27
N GLY A 139 4.90 -5.84 22.98
CA GLY A 139 4.61 -7.18 22.50
C GLY A 139 5.66 -8.22 22.92
N LYS A 140 5.31 -9.49 22.76
CA LYS A 140 6.21 -10.62 22.99
C LYS A 140 6.65 -11.19 21.64
N PRO A 141 7.92 -11.63 21.50
CA PRO A 141 8.36 -12.31 20.29
C PRO A 141 7.60 -13.64 20.11
N SER A 142 7.26 -13.92 18.85
CA SER A 142 6.68 -15.23 18.50
C SER A 142 7.68 -16.36 18.76
N PRO A 143 7.23 -17.56 19.21
CA PRO A 143 8.11 -18.72 19.36
C PRO A 143 8.69 -19.21 18.02
N TYR A 144 8.14 -18.78 16.91
CA TYR A 144 8.58 -19.16 15.56
C TYR A 144 9.58 -18.18 14.94
N ARG A 145 9.90 -17.09 15.64
CA ARG A 145 10.79 -16.01 15.14
C ARG A 145 12.19 -16.49 14.81
N ASP A 146 12.70 -17.46 15.58
CA ASP A 146 14.08 -17.92 15.50
C ASP A 146 14.27 -19.18 14.62
N ARG A 147 13.29 -19.50 13.75
CA ARG A 147 13.44 -20.54 12.73
C ARG A 147 14.59 -20.23 11.77
N SER A 148 15.22 -21.27 11.24
CA SER A 148 16.26 -21.10 10.24
C SER A 148 15.71 -20.46 8.97
N VAL A 149 16.60 -19.79 8.22
CA VAL A 149 16.26 -19.19 6.93
C VAL A 149 15.76 -20.26 5.95
N GLU A 150 16.40 -21.40 5.92
CA GLU A 150 16.06 -22.54 5.04
C GLU A 150 14.64 -23.05 5.34
N GLU A 151 14.29 -23.24 6.63
CA GLU A 151 12.97 -23.69 7.02
C GLU A 151 11.90 -22.64 6.65
N ASN A 152 12.16 -21.37 6.91
CA ASN A 152 11.25 -20.28 6.53
C ASN A 152 11.03 -20.19 5.02
N LEU A 153 12.07 -20.35 4.23
CA LEU A 153 11.95 -20.35 2.76
C LEU A 153 11.11 -21.53 2.27
N GLN A 154 11.31 -22.72 2.84
CA GLN A 154 10.51 -23.90 2.49
C GLN A 154 9.04 -23.72 2.87
N LEU A 155 8.77 -23.24 4.09
CA LEU A 155 7.41 -22.99 4.55
C LEU A 155 6.72 -21.91 3.69
N PHE A 156 7.42 -20.86 3.34
CA PHE A 156 6.87 -19.79 2.50
C PHE A 156 6.54 -20.27 1.08
N GLN A 157 7.41 -21.11 0.49
CA GLN A 157 7.11 -21.76 -0.77
C GLN A 157 5.91 -22.71 -0.66
N ASP A 158 5.82 -23.49 0.42
CA ASP A 158 4.71 -24.39 0.68
C ASP A 158 3.37 -23.66 0.89
N MET A 159 3.40 -22.42 1.45
CA MET A 159 2.23 -21.52 1.50
C MET A 159 1.77 -21.15 0.11
N ARG A 160 2.70 -20.74 -0.76
CA ARG A 160 2.41 -20.41 -2.17
C ARG A 160 1.81 -21.60 -2.93
N ASP A 161 2.33 -22.80 -2.66
CA ASP A 161 1.88 -24.03 -3.30
C ASP A 161 0.53 -24.56 -2.76
N GLY A 162 -0.10 -23.85 -1.81
CA GLY A 162 -1.40 -24.20 -1.23
C GLY A 162 -1.36 -25.44 -0.35
N LYS A 163 -0.21 -25.79 0.25
CA LYS A 163 -0.07 -26.97 1.11
C LYS A 163 -0.66 -26.80 2.52
N PHE A 164 -1.03 -25.57 2.87
CA PHE A 164 -1.60 -25.23 4.16
C PHE A 164 -3.01 -24.67 4.02
N ALA A 165 -3.82 -24.82 5.05
CA ALA A 165 -5.13 -24.20 5.10
C ALA A 165 -5.00 -22.67 5.19
N ASP A 166 -5.92 -21.93 4.57
CA ASP A 166 -5.94 -20.47 4.59
C ASP A 166 -5.95 -19.93 6.03
N GLY A 167 -5.08 -18.97 6.29
CA GLY A 167 -4.93 -18.32 7.58
C GLY A 167 -4.20 -19.17 8.66
N SER A 168 -3.71 -20.37 8.32
CA SER A 168 -2.94 -21.21 9.27
C SER A 168 -1.48 -20.76 9.43
N LYS A 169 -0.97 -19.97 8.49
CA LYS A 169 0.39 -19.41 8.50
C LYS A 169 0.38 -17.97 7.98
N THR A 170 1.32 -17.18 8.46
CA THR A 170 1.52 -15.77 8.08
C THR A 170 3.02 -15.50 7.89
N LEU A 171 3.37 -14.58 7.00
CA LEU A 171 4.73 -14.06 6.85
C LEU A 171 4.88 -12.74 7.58
#